data_7153a23be2ca4e359456d8ff882cfdc7
#
_entry.id   7153a23be2ca4e359456d8ff882cfdc7
#
_cell.length_a   1.000
_cell.length_b   1.000
_cell.length_c   1.000
_cell.angle_alpha   90.00
_cell.angle_beta   90.00
_cell.angle_gamma   90.00
#
_symmetry.space_group_name_H-M   'P 1'
#
loop_
_entity.id
_entity.type
_entity.pdbx_description
1 polymer ?
#
loop_
_entity_poly.entity_id
_entity_poly.type
_entity_poly.pdbx_seq_one_letter_code
_entity_poly.pdbx_strand_id
1 'polypeptide(L)'
;MTVPEAQVDAFGQDHVPPVVGTFEDAATGKTIHFWTKPIAQLLEVSVATYAQERIATNPTLNNLKGIDVVLGGDHGQGKFRSVIKIILRDDAGLSVDTLVMKVGHIDCTKDTYEVLKSSVAGPLNDSLKEVIESGALQVIRDPNGSVFFRMKNDEQDDQQLTIISSLHIRVFVTGNLTYSAAILGNVNIAGGWCTWCGLSPREWSPTEHDKGQLWTLEAMAEVRTSIRVGITADTSANRQGCVDVPLQTCVPINSYSLPILH
;
A
#
# COMPACT_ATOMS: atom_id res chain seq x y z
N MET A 1 -8.62 14.40 -2.52
CA MET A 1 -7.55 15.17 -3.18
C MET A 1 -7.31 14.50 -4.53
N THR A 2 -7.83 15.08 -5.62
CA THR A 2 -7.60 14.59 -6.99
C THR A 2 -6.21 15.07 -7.40
N VAL A 3 -5.26 14.15 -7.52
CA VAL A 3 -3.93 14.46 -8.09
C VAL A 3 -4.13 14.76 -9.58
N PRO A 4 -3.66 15.90 -10.11
CA PRO A 4 -3.75 16.17 -11.53
C PRO A 4 -3.05 15.07 -12.35
N GLU A 5 -3.68 14.59 -13.39
CA GLU A 5 -3.17 13.49 -14.24
C GLU A 5 -1.77 13.76 -14.81
N ALA A 6 -1.42 15.02 -15.04
CA ALA A 6 -0.13 15.45 -15.58
C ALA A 6 1.07 15.26 -14.63
N GLN A 7 0.88 15.10 -13.31
CA GLN A 7 1.97 14.84 -12.35
C GLN A 7 2.33 13.35 -12.21
N VAL A 8 1.51 12.45 -12.76
CA VAL A 8 1.66 11.01 -12.57
C VAL A 8 2.65 10.38 -13.53
N ASP A 9 2.95 11.01 -14.67
CA ASP A 9 3.73 10.41 -15.76
C ASP A 9 5.21 10.83 -15.82
N ALA A 10 5.68 11.68 -14.89
CA ALA A 10 6.97 12.38 -15.07
C ALA A 10 8.24 11.59 -14.67
N PHE A 11 8.14 10.47 -13.92
CA PHE A 11 9.35 9.85 -13.34
C PHE A 11 9.45 8.35 -13.62
N GLY A 12 9.90 7.99 -14.83
CA GLY A 12 10.31 6.61 -15.13
C GLY A 12 9.19 5.55 -15.09
N GLN A 13 7.93 5.98 -14.95
CA GLN A 13 6.77 5.09 -14.83
C GLN A 13 6.63 4.19 -16.06
N ASP A 14 7.00 4.66 -17.24
CA ASP A 14 6.92 3.90 -18.49
C ASP A 14 7.98 2.81 -18.61
N HIS A 15 9.04 2.86 -17.79
CA HIS A 15 10.12 1.85 -17.79
C HIS A 15 9.75 0.59 -16.99
N VAL A 16 8.68 0.62 -16.17
CA VAL A 16 8.20 -0.55 -15.44
C VAL A 16 6.91 -1.06 -16.08
N PRO A 17 6.97 -2.18 -16.83
CA PRO A 17 5.79 -2.68 -17.51
C PRO A 17 4.72 -3.15 -16.53
N PRO A 18 3.43 -2.91 -16.81
CA PRO A 18 2.35 -3.41 -15.99
C PRO A 18 2.17 -4.93 -16.18
N VAL A 19 1.79 -5.60 -15.11
CA VAL A 19 1.22 -6.95 -15.15
C VAL A 19 -0.28 -6.80 -15.39
N VAL A 20 -0.77 -7.30 -16.51
CA VAL A 20 -2.18 -7.22 -16.90
C VAL A 20 -2.90 -8.53 -16.62
N GLY A 21 -4.18 -8.44 -16.25
CA GLY A 21 -5.02 -9.60 -16.01
C GLY A 21 -6.49 -9.32 -16.27
N THR A 22 -7.27 -10.39 -16.24
CA THR A 22 -8.73 -10.34 -16.35
C THR A 22 -9.35 -11.32 -15.39
N PHE A 23 -10.57 -11.04 -14.93
CA PHE A 23 -11.40 -11.98 -14.19
C PHE A 23 -12.87 -11.78 -14.56
N GLU A 24 -13.69 -12.78 -14.28
CA GLU A 24 -15.15 -12.68 -14.45
C GLU A 24 -15.76 -12.21 -13.13
N ASP A 25 -16.47 -11.09 -13.18
CA ASP A 25 -17.22 -10.57 -12.04
C ASP A 25 -18.46 -11.45 -11.80
N ALA A 26 -18.46 -12.22 -10.73
CA ALA A 26 -19.54 -13.12 -10.41
C ALA A 26 -20.90 -12.44 -10.20
N ALA A 27 -20.92 -11.14 -9.87
CA ALA A 27 -22.15 -10.40 -9.66
C ALA A 27 -22.80 -9.94 -10.98
N THR A 28 -22.00 -9.70 -12.02
CA THR A 28 -22.46 -9.16 -13.30
C THR A 28 -22.24 -10.07 -14.49
N GLY A 29 -21.43 -11.13 -14.35
CA GLY A 29 -21.00 -12.01 -15.45
C GLY A 29 -20.13 -11.32 -16.49
N LYS A 30 -19.57 -10.16 -16.17
CA LYS A 30 -18.73 -9.39 -17.10
C LYS A 30 -17.26 -9.69 -16.87
N THR A 31 -16.49 -9.78 -17.96
CA THR A 31 -15.03 -9.78 -17.89
C THR A 31 -14.53 -8.39 -17.50
N ILE A 32 -13.78 -8.32 -16.41
CA ILE A 32 -13.15 -7.12 -15.90
C ILE A 32 -11.65 -7.19 -16.19
N HIS A 33 -11.11 -6.10 -16.72
CA HIS A 33 -9.69 -5.91 -16.98
C HIS A 33 -9.04 -5.15 -15.84
N PHE A 34 -7.83 -5.57 -15.48
CA PHE A 34 -7.01 -4.86 -14.50
C PHE A 34 -5.52 -4.91 -14.86
N TRP A 35 -4.76 -4.03 -14.25
CA TRP A 35 -3.31 -4.11 -14.28
C TRP A 35 -2.71 -3.63 -12.95
N THR A 36 -1.50 -4.11 -12.64
CA THR A 36 -0.67 -3.67 -11.52
C THR A 36 0.77 -3.46 -11.97
N LYS A 37 1.53 -2.63 -11.24
CA LYS A 37 2.98 -2.50 -11.41
C LYS A 37 3.69 -2.99 -10.16
N PRO A 38 4.83 -3.70 -10.28
CA PRO A 38 5.63 -4.12 -9.13
C PRO A 38 6.22 -2.90 -8.43
N ILE A 39 5.84 -2.72 -7.15
CA ILE A 39 6.18 -1.51 -6.38
C ILE A 39 7.69 -1.45 -6.11
N ALA A 40 8.34 -2.58 -5.81
CA ALA A 40 9.78 -2.64 -5.56
C ALA A 40 10.57 -2.11 -6.77
N GLN A 41 10.31 -2.66 -7.95
CA GLN A 41 10.96 -2.21 -9.19
C GLN A 41 10.64 -0.75 -9.52
N LEU A 42 9.40 -0.33 -9.26
CA LEU A 42 9.00 1.06 -9.47
C LEU A 42 9.74 2.02 -8.56
N LEU A 43 10.00 1.64 -7.29
CA LEU A 43 10.81 2.42 -6.36
C LEU A 43 12.25 2.57 -6.87
N GLU A 44 12.88 1.48 -7.28
CA GLU A 44 14.26 1.50 -7.81
C GLU A 44 14.40 2.46 -9.00
N VAL A 45 13.54 2.30 -10.00
CA VAL A 45 13.57 3.11 -11.23
C VAL A 45 13.23 4.57 -10.96
N SER A 46 12.16 4.83 -10.19
CA SER A 46 11.68 6.19 -9.99
C SER A 46 12.58 7.02 -9.10
N VAL A 47 13.16 6.42 -8.05
CA VAL A 47 14.12 7.12 -7.20
C VAL A 47 15.43 7.36 -7.95
N ALA A 48 15.87 6.41 -8.79
CA ALA A 48 17.04 6.59 -9.64
C ALA A 48 16.86 7.72 -10.65
N THR A 49 15.74 7.73 -11.38
CA THR A 49 15.42 8.79 -12.35
C THR A 49 15.34 10.15 -11.67
N TYR A 50 14.61 10.22 -10.55
CA TYR A 50 14.50 11.44 -9.77
C TYR A 50 15.86 11.96 -9.29
N ALA A 51 16.71 11.06 -8.77
CA ALA A 51 18.04 11.43 -8.31
C ALA A 51 18.90 11.97 -9.46
N GLN A 52 18.90 11.33 -10.63
CA GLN A 52 19.65 11.77 -11.81
C GLN A 52 19.20 13.17 -12.27
N GLU A 53 17.89 13.43 -12.30
CA GLU A 53 17.34 14.70 -12.79
C GLU A 53 17.50 15.87 -11.79
N ARG A 54 17.48 15.56 -10.49
CA ARG A 54 17.36 16.59 -9.44
C ARG A 54 18.59 16.80 -8.57
N ILE A 55 19.52 15.84 -8.50
CA ILE A 55 20.72 15.96 -7.65
C ILE A 55 21.51 17.23 -7.99
N ALA A 56 21.65 17.55 -9.27
CA ALA A 56 22.38 18.75 -9.71
C ALA A 56 21.72 20.06 -9.29
N THR A 57 20.40 20.06 -9.08
CA THR A 57 19.60 21.25 -8.76
C THR A 57 19.16 21.35 -7.32
N ASN A 58 19.19 20.22 -6.58
CA ASN A 58 18.77 20.15 -5.18
C ASN A 58 19.82 19.43 -4.30
N PRO A 59 20.75 20.16 -3.67
CA PRO A 59 21.81 19.58 -2.82
C PRO A 59 21.29 18.79 -1.61
N THR A 60 20.05 19.05 -1.16
CA THR A 60 19.42 18.32 -0.03
C THR A 60 19.21 16.85 -0.34
N LEU A 61 19.18 16.46 -1.61
CA LEU A 61 19.08 15.04 -2.02
C LEU A 61 20.30 14.21 -1.63
N ASN A 62 21.45 14.83 -1.39
CA ASN A 62 22.63 14.15 -0.88
C ASN A 62 22.47 13.69 0.58
N ASN A 63 21.48 14.23 1.29
CA ASN A 63 21.20 13.93 2.70
C ASN A 63 19.98 13.01 2.87
N LEU A 64 19.50 12.37 1.80
CA LEU A 64 18.38 11.42 1.91
C LEU A 64 18.76 10.26 2.82
N LYS A 65 17.88 9.94 3.77
CA LYS A 65 18.02 8.84 4.74
C LYS A 65 16.84 7.89 4.76
N GLY A 66 15.68 8.31 4.23
CA GLY A 66 14.49 7.48 4.28
C GLY A 66 13.49 7.74 3.17
N ILE A 67 12.62 6.77 3.03
CA ILE A 67 11.53 6.76 2.06
C ILE A 67 10.26 6.31 2.78
N ASP A 68 9.19 7.11 2.71
CA ASP A 68 7.87 6.62 3.07
C ASP A 68 7.13 6.24 1.79
N VAL A 69 6.68 5.01 1.72
CA VAL A 69 5.82 4.48 0.66
C VAL A 69 4.40 4.44 1.17
N VAL A 70 3.52 5.24 0.60
CA VAL A 70 2.11 5.32 1.00
C VAL A 70 1.26 4.77 -0.12
N LEU A 71 0.71 3.56 0.04
CA LEU A 71 -0.24 2.97 -0.91
C LEU A 71 -1.62 3.54 -0.66
N GLY A 72 -2.25 4.05 -1.71
CA GLY A 72 -3.63 4.53 -1.70
C GLY A 72 -4.51 3.86 -2.75
N GLY A 73 -5.81 3.84 -2.50
CA GLY A 73 -6.79 3.38 -3.47
C GLY A 73 -8.06 4.24 -3.43
N ASP A 74 -8.61 4.49 -4.59
CA ASP A 74 -9.87 5.23 -4.74
C ASP A 74 -10.66 4.75 -5.96
N HIS A 75 -11.98 4.77 -5.83
CA HIS A 75 -12.91 4.45 -6.90
C HIS A 75 -13.63 5.71 -7.36
N GLY A 76 -13.64 5.93 -8.65
CA GLY A 76 -14.37 7.04 -9.27
C GLY A 76 -14.56 6.85 -10.77
N GLN A 77 -15.67 7.34 -11.30
CA GLN A 77 -15.98 7.30 -12.73
C GLN A 77 -15.94 5.89 -13.36
N GLY A 78 -16.41 4.87 -12.62
CA GLY A 78 -16.44 3.48 -13.10
C GLY A 78 -15.06 2.80 -13.15
N LYS A 79 -14.09 3.32 -12.42
CA LYS A 79 -12.72 2.78 -12.37
C LYS A 79 -12.19 2.85 -10.95
N PHE A 80 -11.48 1.80 -10.55
CA PHE A 80 -10.65 1.82 -9.34
C PHE A 80 -9.20 2.09 -9.74
N ARG A 81 -8.52 2.92 -8.95
CA ARG A 81 -7.10 3.28 -9.16
C ARG A 81 -6.35 3.10 -7.86
N SER A 82 -5.23 2.39 -7.91
CA SER A 82 -4.24 2.37 -6.85
C SER A 82 -3.08 3.28 -7.21
N VAL A 83 -2.63 4.05 -6.25
CA VAL A 83 -1.48 4.95 -6.38
C VAL A 83 -0.51 4.71 -5.23
N ILE A 84 0.77 4.92 -5.49
CA ILE A 84 1.75 5.10 -4.42
C ILE A 84 2.21 6.55 -4.39
N LYS A 85 2.41 7.03 -3.17
CA LYS A 85 3.09 8.27 -2.88
C LYS A 85 4.42 7.92 -2.22
N ILE A 86 5.52 8.32 -2.85
CA ILE A 86 6.88 8.14 -2.33
C ILE A 86 7.30 9.48 -1.74
N ILE A 87 7.54 9.52 -0.44
CA ILE A 87 8.00 10.72 0.26
C ILE A 87 9.45 10.51 0.61
N LEU A 88 10.32 11.31 0.00
CA LEU A 88 11.75 11.32 0.27
C LEU A 88 12.02 12.13 1.53
N ARG A 89 12.83 11.58 2.46
CA ARG A 89 13.12 12.20 3.75
C ARG A 89 14.61 12.39 3.97
N ASP A 90 14.96 13.52 4.60
CA ASP A 90 16.31 13.82 5.03
C ASP A 90 16.68 13.12 6.37
N ASP A 91 17.84 13.42 6.90
CA ASP A 91 18.36 12.92 8.17
C ASP A 91 17.56 13.41 9.41
N ALA A 92 16.89 14.55 9.30
CA ALA A 92 15.95 15.05 10.32
C ALA A 92 14.56 14.41 10.21
N GLY A 93 14.32 13.55 9.21
CA GLY A 93 13.01 12.94 8.93
C GLY A 93 12.01 13.87 8.25
N LEU A 94 12.45 15.06 7.80
CA LEU A 94 11.60 16.00 7.10
C LEU A 94 11.41 15.57 5.63
N SER A 95 10.23 15.87 5.08
CA SER A 95 9.96 15.61 3.66
C SER A 95 10.74 16.58 2.80
N VAL A 96 11.61 16.02 1.94
CA VAL A 96 12.38 16.78 0.96
C VAL A 96 11.60 16.93 -0.34
N ASP A 97 10.98 15.85 -0.80
CA ASP A 97 10.15 15.83 -2.00
C ASP A 97 9.16 14.67 -1.99
N THR A 98 8.26 14.66 -2.97
CA THR A 98 7.20 13.66 -3.10
C THR A 98 6.97 13.29 -4.56
N LEU A 99 6.98 11.97 -4.83
CA LEU A 99 6.60 11.40 -6.12
C LEU A 99 5.24 10.70 -5.98
N VAL A 100 4.39 10.78 -7.01
CA VAL A 100 3.09 10.09 -7.02
C VAL A 100 2.96 9.30 -8.31
N MET A 101 2.66 8.00 -8.19
CA MET A 101 2.60 7.08 -9.33
C MET A 101 1.41 6.15 -9.24
N LYS A 102 0.85 5.79 -10.40
CA LYS A 102 -0.18 4.74 -10.50
C LYS A 102 0.48 3.37 -10.43
N VAL A 103 -0.06 2.50 -9.56
CA VAL A 103 0.43 1.12 -9.39
C VAL A 103 -0.64 0.06 -9.64
N GLY A 104 -1.89 0.48 -9.85
CA GLY A 104 -2.97 -0.44 -10.17
C GLY A 104 -4.18 0.26 -10.76
N HIS A 105 -4.94 -0.50 -11.55
CA HIS A 105 -6.16 -0.04 -12.20
C HIS A 105 -7.12 -1.20 -12.42
N ILE A 106 -8.41 -0.96 -12.24
CA ILE A 106 -9.48 -1.91 -12.54
C ILE A 106 -10.60 -1.16 -13.24
N ASP A 107 -11.08 -1.68 -14.36
CA ASP A 107 -12.29 -1.20 -15.01
C ASP A 107 -13.52 -1.84 -14.35
N CYS A 108 -13.99 -1.27 -13.24
CA CYS A 108 -15.11 -1.81 -12.46
C CYS A 108 -16.09 -0.74 -12.02
N THR A 109 -17.35 -1.13 -11.85
CA THR A 109 -18.41 -0.22 -11.39
C THR A 109 -18.35 0.05 -9.89
N LYS A 110 -17.78 -0.87 -9.12
CA LYS A 110 -17.60 -0.78 -7.65
C LYS A 110 -16.33 -1.51 -7.23
N ASP A 111 -15.65 -0.97 -6.25
CA ASP A 111 -14.48 -1.53 -5.59
C ASP A 111 -14.88 -2.43 -4.40
N THR A 112 -15.65 -3.48 -4.68
CA THR A 112 -16.04 -4.44 -3.65
C THR A 112 -14.86 -5.30 -3.22
N TYR A 113 -14.96 -5.92 -2.05
CA TYR A 113 -13.98 -6.88 -1.56
C TYR A 113 -13.63 -7.95 -2.62
N GLU A 114 -14.63 -8.57 -3.24
CA GLU A 114 -14.42 -9.63 -4.24
C GLU A 114 -13.73 -9.11 -5.51
N VAL A 115 -14.05 -7.90 -5.95
CA VAL A 115 -13.39 -7.27 -7.10
C VAL A 115 -11.91 -7.00 -6.79
N LEU A 116 -11.60 -6.42 -5.63
CA LEU A 116 -10.22 -6.16 -5.22
C LEU A 116 -9.42 -7.46 -5.03
N LYS A 117 -10.03 -8.47 -4.40
CA LYS A 117 -9.44 -9.79 -4.17
C LYS A 117 -9.07 -10.52 -5.47
N SER A 118 -9.97 -10.47 -6.46
CA SER A 118 -9.78 -11.14 -7.76
C SER A 118 -8.85 -10.39 -8.71
N SER A 119 -8.35 -9.22 -8.33
CA SER A 119 -7.57 -8.35 -9.21
C SER A 119 -6.29 -7.83 -8.57
N VAL A 120 -6.30 -6.61 -8.06
CA VAL A 120 -5.09 -5.88 -7.67
C VAL A 120 -4.57 -6.23 -6.27
N ALA A 121 -5.41 -6.75 -5.37
CA ALA A 121 -5.03 -6.91 -3.97
C ALA A 121 -3.86 -7.89 -3.78
N GLY A 122 -3.90 -9.07 -4.39
CA GLY A 122 -2.81 -10.05 -4.33
C GLY A 122 -1.49 -9.49 -4.84
N PRO A 123 -1.39 -9.10 -6.12
CA PRO A 123 -0.15 -8.56 -6.68
C PRO A 123 0.41 -7.34 -5.94
N LEU A 124 -0.45 -6.42 -5.47
CA LEU A 124 0.00 -5.27 -4.70
C LEU A 124 0.48 -5.66 -3.30
N ASN A 125 -0.19 -6.63 -2.64
CA ASN A 125 0.24 -7.12 -1.33
C ASN A 125 1.60 -7.85 -1.43
N ASP A 126 1.80 -8.70 -2.42
CA ASP A 126 3.07 -9.40 -2.64
C ASP A 126 4.21 -8.42 -2.91
N SER A 127 3.96 -7.42 -3.74
CA SER A 127 4.94 -6.37 -4.03
C SER A 127 5.26 -5.47 -2.83
N LEU A 128 4.27 -5.16 -1.99
CA LEU A 128 4.51 -4.44 -0.72
C LEU A 128 5.28 -5.29 0.27
N LYS A 129 4.99 -6.60 0.33
CA LYS A 129 5.72 -7.53 1.18
C LYS A 129 7.20 -7.55 0.83
N GLU A 130 7.55 -7.64 -0.45
CA GLU A 130 8.93 -7.52 -0.94
C GLU A 130 9.61 -6.23 -0.44
N VAL A 131 8.92 -5.08 -0.54
CA VAL A 131 9.42 -3.78 -0.07
C VAL A 131 9.65 -3.77 1.45
N ILE A 132 8.73 -4.35 2.23
CA ILE A 132 8.82 -4.41 3.70
C ILE A 132 9.94 -5.35 4.13
N GLU A 133 10.06 -6.53 3.53
CA GLU A 133 11.10 -7.52 3.83
C GLU A 133 12.49 -6.97 3.51
N SER A 134 12.64 -6.24 2.41
CA SER A 134 13.86 -5.52 2.08
C SER A 134 14.20 -4.43 3.12
N GLY A 135 13.20 -3.68 3.57
CA GLY A 135 13.32 -2.62 4.58
C GLY A 135 14.17 -1.41 4.16
N ALA A 136 14.89 -1.49 3.05
CA ALA A 136 15.77 -0.42 2.59
C ALA A 136 16.00 -0.44 1.07
N LEU A 137 16.18 0.74 0.49
CA LEU A 137 16.69 0.96 -0.85
C LEU A 137 18.17 1.33 -0.77
N GLN A 138 19.04 0.48 -1.30
CA GLN A 138 20.48 0.70 -1.33
C GLN A 138 20.88 1.58 -2.48
N VAL A 139 21.76 2.53 -2.21
CA VAL A 139 22.46 3.33 -3.22
C VAL A 139 23.81 2.65 -3.50
N ILE A 140 24.00 2.16 -4.69
CA ILE A 140 25.12 1.30 -5.06
C ILE A 140 25.93 1.97 -6.15
N ARG A 141 27.26 1.85 -6.07
CA ARG A 141 28.20 2.27 -7.13
C ARG A 141 28.86 1.03 -7.74
N ASP A 142 28.84 0.97 -9.06
CA ASP A 142 29.58 -0.06 -9.81
C ASP A 142 31.07 0.31 -9.97
N PRO A 143 31.91 -0.63 -10.42
CA PRO A 143 33.34 -0.35 -10.67
C PRO A 143 33.61 0.74 -11.70
N ASN A 144 32.65 1.03 -12.58
CA ASN A 144 32.74 2.09 -13.59
C ASN A 144 32.35 3.46 -13.05
N GLY A 145 31.90 3.53 -11.78
CA GLY A 145 31.47 4.75 -11.10
C GLY A 145 30.00 5.11 -11.29
N SER A 146 29.21 4.30 -12.00
CA SER A 146 27.76 4.52 -12.16
C SER A 146 27.04 4.25 -10.84
N VAL A 147 26.05 5.09 -10.55
CA VAL A 147 25.22 4.95 -9.33
C VAL A 147 23.83 4.50 -9.72
N PHE A 148 23.35 3.47 -9.03
CA PHE A 148 22.01 2.95 -9.19
C PHE A 148 21.38 2.61 -7.83
N PHE A 149 20.07 2.38 -7.85
CA PHE A 149 19.29 2.09 -6.66
C PHE A 149 18.75 0.65 -6.75
N ARG A 150 18.85 -0.09 -5.68
CA ARG A 150 18.36 -1.48 -5.62
C ARG A 150 17.75 -1.77 -4.25
N MET A 151 16.65 -2.52 -4.23
CA MET A 151 16.11 -3.04 -2.98
C MET A 151 17.19 -3.90 -2.30
N LYS A 152 17.33 -3.75 -0.99
CA LYS A 152 18.24 -4.59 -0.21
C LYS A 152 17.81 -6.05 -0.37
N ASN A 153 18.75 -6.89 -0.81
CA ASN A 153 18.53 -8.33 -0.93
C ASN A 153 19.71 -9.06 -0.27
N ASP A 154 19.43 -9.98 0.66
CA ASP A 154 20.47 -10.65 1.46
C ASP A 154 21.24 -11.72 0.65
N GLU A 155 20.77 -12.10 -0.55
CA GLU A 155 21.31 -13.22 -1.32
C GLU A 155 22.41 -12.85 -2.35
N GLN A 156 22.69 -11.55 -2.57
CA GLN A 156 23.67 -11.15 -3.57
C GLN A 156 24.92 -10.51 -2.95
N ASP A 157 25.91 -11.35 -2.70
CA ASP A 157 27.29 -10.94 -2.43
C ASP A 157 28.01 -10.61 -3.76
N ASP A 158 27.63 -9.49 -4.38
CA ASP A 158 28.29 -8.96 -5.58
C ASP A 158 29.58 -8.27 -5.15
N GLN A 159 30.68 -9.04 -5.03
CA GLN A 159 31.98 -8.60 -4.52
C GLN A 159 32.59 -7.38 -5.23
N GLN A 160 31.98 -6.90 -6.32
CA GLN A 160 32.42 -5.74 -7.10
C GLN A 160 31.60 -4.48 -6.87
N LEU A 161 30.48 -4.55 -6.14
CA LEU A 161 29.60 -3.41 -5.93
C LEU A 161 29.87 -2.74 -4.59
N THR A 162 29.90 -1.40 -4.58
CA THR A 162 30.09 -0.63 -3.36
C THR A 162 28.77 0.01 -2.92
N ILE A 163 28.25 -0.39 -1.75
CA ILE A 163 27.09 0.27 -1.14
C ILE A 163 27.56 1.61 -0.57
N ILE A 164 27.04 2.72 -1.13
CA ILE A 164 27.35 4.09 -0.71
C ILE A 164 26.51 4.50 0.49
N SER A 165 25.21 4.19 0.43
CA SER A 165 24.22 4.50 1.46
C SER A 165 23.02 3.58 1.38
N SER A 166 22.16 3.64 2.41
CA SER A 166 20.91 2.89 2.47
C SER A 166 19.79 3.82 2.93
N LEU A 167 18.71 3.87 2.16
CA LEU A 167 17.51 4.64 2.47
C LEU A 167 16.51 3.73 3.16
N HIS A 168 16.25 3.97 4.43
CA HIS A 168 15.27 3.17 5.20
C HIS A 168 13.86 3.37 4.66
N ILE A 169 13.11 2.27 4.48
CA ILE A 169 11.75 2.32 3.94
C ILE A 169 10.73 2.10 5.05
N ARG A 170 9.69 2.94 5.07
CA ARG A 170 8.48 2.74 5.85
C ARG A 170 7.30 2.65 4.92
N VAL A 171 6.38 1.73 5.18
CA VAL A 171 5.20 1.50 4.35
C VAL A 171 3.94 1.87 5.12
N PHE A 172 3.07 2.60 4.46
CA PHE A 172 1.77 3.03 4.98
C PHE A 172 0.68 2.72 3.96
N VAL A 173 -0.55 2.56 4.45
CA VAL A 173 -1.75 2.44 3.62
C VAL A 173 -2.68 3.60 3.92
N THR A 174 -3.26 4.18 2.87
CA THR A 174 -4.26 5.25 2.98
C THR A 174 -5.39 5.01 1.98
N GLY A 175 -6.50 5.69 2.16
CA GLY A 175 -7.63 5.58 1.24
C GLY A 175 -8.90 6.15 1.88
N ASN A 176 -9.99 6.15 1.12
CA ASN A 176 -11.28 6.41 1.75
C ASN A 176 -11.66 5.23 2.66
N LEU A 177 -12.65 5.48 3.55
CA LEU A 177 -13.05 4.48 4.54
C LEU A 177 -13.62 3.20 3.90
N THR A 178 -14.27 3.30 2.74
CA THR A 178 -14.81 2.15 1.99
C THR A 178 -13.69 1.26 1.48
N TYR A 179 -12.65 1.84 0.89
CA TYR A 179 -11.47 1.10 0.45
C TYR A 179 -10.75 0.44 1.63
N SER A 180 -10.49 1.20 2.70
CA SER A 180 -9.82 0.67 3.90
C SER A 180 -10.60 -0.50 4.51
N ALA A 181 -11.93 -0.38 4.62
CA ALA A 181 -12.77 -1.47 5.10
C ALA A 181 -12.71 -2.69 4.16
N ALA A 182 -12.77 -2.48 2.84
CA ALA A 182 -12.73 -3.56 1.86
C ALA A 182 -11.40 -4.34 1.93
N ILE A 183 -10.25 -3.66 1.97
CA ILE A 183 -8.94 -4.35 2.02
C ILE A 183 -8.67 -5.01 3.37
N LEU A 184 -9.29 -4.56 4.46
CA LEU A 184 -9.22 -5.19 5.77
C LEU A 184 -10.28 -6.28 5.97
N GLY A 185 -11.14 -6.53 4.99
CA GLY A 185 -12.21 -7.53 5.10
C GLY A 185 -13.30 -7.14 6.10
N ASN A 186 -13.49 -5.86 6.35
CA ASN A 186 -14.48 -5.35 7.30
C ASN A 186 -15.77 -4.90 6.60
N VAL A 187 -16.86 -4.84 7.37
CA VAL A 187 -18.06 -4.10 6.94
C VAL A 187 -17.68 -2.62 6.70
N ASN A 188 -18.36 -2.00 5.75
CA ASN A 188 -18.23 -0.56 5.61
C ASN A 188 -18.71 0.13 6.91
N ILE A 189 -18.33 1.38 7.09
CA ILE A 189 -18.62 2.18 8.29
C ILE A 189 -20.12 2.28 8.61
N ALA A 190 -20.99 2.14 7.62
CA ALA A 190 -22.44 2.06 7.83
C ALA A 190 -22.86 0.87 8.71
N GLY A 191 -22.02 -0.16 8.87
CA GLY A 191 -22.23 -1.26 9.81
C GLY A 191 -22.00 -0.89 11.27
N GLY A 192 -21.40 0.27 11.52
CA GLY A 192 -21.24 0.84 12.87
C GLY A 192 -20.10 0.25 13.72
N TRP A 193 -19.35 -0.73 13.21
CA TRP A 193 -18.18 -1.29 13.89
C TRP A 193 -16.92 -0.51 13.54
N CYS A 194 -16.06 -0.29 14.52
CA CYS A 194 -14.78 0.35 14.27
C CYS A 194 -13.85 -0.58 13.47
N THR A 195 -13.40 -0.12 12.32
CA THR A 195 -12.49 -0.89 11.43
C THR A 195 -11.13 -1.17 12.10
N TRP A 196 -10.71 -0.34 13.05
CA TRP A 196 -9.38 -0.42 13.66
C TRP A 196 -9.34 -1.17 15.00
N CYS A 197 -10.47 -1.25 15.73
CA CYS A 197 -10.48 -1.87 17.07
C CYS A 197 -11.70 -2.75 17.33
N GLY A 198 -12.59 -2.93 16.37
CA GLY A 198 -13.76 -3.80 16.51
C GLY A 198 -14.80 -3.35 17.55
N LEU A 199 -14.72 -2.14 18.09
CA LEU A 199 -15.73 -1.63 19.01
C LEU A 199 -17.06 -1.39 18.28
N SER A 200 -18.15 -1.81 18.90
CA SER A 200 -19.50 -1.46 18.42
C SER A 200 -19.86 -0.01 18.76
N PRO A 201 -20.82 0.58 18.05
CA PRO A 201 -21.29 1.93 18.37
C PRO A 201 -21.80 2.11 19.80
N ARG A 202 -22.24 1.00 20.45
CA ARG A 202 -22.72 1.02 21.83
C ARG A 202 -21.62 1.06 22.87
N GLU A 203 -20.41 0.60 22.48
CA GLU A 203 -19.23 0.57 23.34
C GLU A 203 -18.36 1.82 23.16
N TRP A 204 -18.60 2.55 22.06
CA TRP A 204 -17.86 3.77 21.79
C TRP A 204 -18.33 4.91 22.72
N SER A 205 -17.38 5.55 23.38
CA SER A 205 -17.62 6.72 24.23
C SER A 205 -16.62 7.81 23.87
N PRO A 206 -17.06 9.05 23.59
CA PRO A 206 -16.14 10.15 23.28
C PRO A 206 -15.26 10.56 24.47
N THR A 207 -15.59 10.11 25.68
CA THR A 207 -14.84 10.43 26.91
C THR A 207 -13.90 9.33 27.38
N GLU A 208 -13.99 8.15 26.80
CA GLU A 208 -13.17 6.98 27.17
C GLU A 208 -12.36 6.52 25.95
N HIS A 209 -11.21 7.15 25.75
CA HIS A 209 -10.37 6.92 24.56
C HIS A 209 -9.64 5.59 24.55
N ASP A 210 -9.60 4.83 25.65
CA ASP A 210 -8.74 3.66 25.83
C ASP A 210 -9.44 2.29 25.76
N LYS A 211 -10.73 2.24 25.38
CA LYS A 211 -11.48 0.96 25.40
C LYS A 211 -11.21 0.03 24.25
N GLY A 212 -10.66 0.52 23.13
CA GLY A 212 -10.42 -0.28 21.94
C GLY A 212 -8.96 -0.67 21.79
N GLN A 213 -8.64 -1.95 21.95
CA GLN A 213 -7.35 -2.45 21.52
C GLN A 213 -7.34 -2.49 19.99
N LEU A 214 -6.28 -1.94 19.36
CA LEU A 214 -6.11 -2.01 17.92
C LEU A 214 -6.11 -3.48 17.46
N TRP A 215 -6.82 -3.75 16.39
CA TRP A 215 -6.75 -5.03 15.70
C TRP A 215 -5.32 -5.32 15.22
N THR A 216 -4.98 -6.60 15.16
CA THR A 216 -3.92 -7.07 14.30
C THR A 216 -4.55 -7.77 13.10
N LEU A 217 -3.81 -7.87 11.99
CA LEU A 217 -4.30 -8.56 10.79
C LEU A 217 -4.56 -10.06 11.08
N GLU A 218 -3.73 -10.65 11.94
CA GLU A 218 -3.87 -12.03 12.40
C GLU A 218 -5.16 -12.23 13.19
N ALA A 219 -5.45 -11.35 14.17
CA ALA A 219 -6.67 -11.43 14.96
C ALA A 219 -7.92 -11.29 14.10
N MET A 220 -7.92 -10.40 13.10
CA MET A 220 -9.02 -10.27 12.14
C MET A 220 -9.20 -11.55 11.31
N ALA A 221 -8.11 -12.14 10.83
CA ALA A 221 -8.12 -13.38 10.08
C ALA A 221 -8.60 -14.57 10.94
N GLU A 222 -8.20 -14.64 12.21
CA GLU A 222 -8.64 -15.66 13.17
C GLU A 222 -10.14 -15.60 13.44
N VAL A 223 -10.70 -14.41 13.70
CA VAL A 223 -12.15 -14.20 13.88
C VAL A 223 -12.89 -14.79 12.68
N ARG A 224 -12.48 -14.45 11.47
CA ARG A 224 -13.17 -14.92 10.27
C ARG A 224 -12.96 -16.42 10.01
N THR A 225 -11.76 -16.92 10.25
CA THR A 225 -11.45 -18.34 10.08
C THR A 225 -12.27 -19.21 11.05
N SER A 226 -12.35 -18.84 12.35
CA SER A 226 -13.09 -19.58 13.36
C SER A 226 -14.59 -19.66 13.05
N ILE A 227 -15.16 -18.60 12.50
CA ILE A 227 -16.55 -18.58 12.03
C ILE A 227 -16.72 -19.51 10.83
N ARG A 228 -15.84 -19.43 9.84
CA ARG A 228 -15.93 -20.22 8.60
C ARG A 228 -15.81 -21.73 8.84
N VAL A 229 -14.98 -22.13 9.80
CA VAL A 229 -14.83 -23.56 10.16
C VAL A 229 -15.85 -24.03 11.22
N GLY A 230 -16.76 -23.15 11.66
CA GLY A 230 -17.86 -23.51 12.57
C GLY A 230 -17.45 -23.60 14.06
N ILE A 231 -16.27 -23.16 14.44
CA ILE A 231 -15.84 -23.09 15.85
C ILE A 231 -16.62 -22.00 16.57
N THR A 232 -16.87 -20.89 15.92
CA THR A 232 -17.61 -19.74 16.44
C THR A 232 -18.88 -19.51 15.62
N ALA A 233 -20.00 -19.25 16.27
CA ALA A 233 -21.26 -18.97 15.58
C ALA A 233 -21.18 -17.68 14.76
N ASP A 234 -21.77 -17.69 13.56
CA ASP A 234 -21.77 -16.54 12.64
C ASP A 234 -22.79 -15.48 13.07
N THR A 235 -22.47 -14.69 14.06
CA THR A 235 -23.28 -13.59 14.58
C THR A 235 -22.56 -12.26 14.40
N SER A 236 -23.32 -11.14 14.37
CA SER A 236 -22.73 -9.81 14.29
C SER A 236 -21.78 -9.51 15.44
N ALA A 237 -22.11 -9.96 16.65
CA ALA A 237 -21.28 -9.83 17.84
C ALA A 237 -19.93 -10.56 17.70
N ASN A 238 -19.96 -11.79 17.17
CA ASN A 238 -18.76 -12.60 16.99
C ASN A 238 -17.89 -12.09 15.83
N ARG A 239 -18.51 -11.55 14.80
CA ARG A 239 -17.77 -10.94 13.67
C ARG A 239 -17.02 -9.68 14.06
N GLN A 240 -17.54 -8.87 14.97
CA GLN A 240 -16.96 -7.59 15.39
C GLN A 240 -16.54 -6.69 14.19
N GLY A 241 -17.36 -6.71 13.14
CA GLY A 241 -17.07 -6.01 11.90
C GLY A 241 -16.28 -6.81 10.84
N CYS A 242 -15.62 -7.90 11.20
CA CYS A 242 -14.85 -8.72 10.24
C CYS A 242 -15.80 -9.63 9.45
N VAL A 243 -16.00 -9.34 8.17
CA VAL A 243 -16.85 -10.14 7.26
C VAL A 243 -16.04 -11.05 6.36
N ASP A 244 -14.77 -10.71 6.14
CA ASP A 244 -13.83 -11.51 5.38
C ASP A 244 -12.42 -11.41 5.96
N VAL A 245 -11.49 -12.23 5.45
CA VAL A 245 -10.08 -12.14 5.83
C VAL A 245 -9.45 -10.90 5.20
N PRO A 246 -8.48 -10.23 5.86
CA PRO A 246 -7.77 -9.11 5.26
C PRO A 246 -7.14 -9.50 3.91
N LEU A 247 -7.31 -8.66 2.90
CA LEU A 247 -6.64 -8.80 1.61
C LEU A 247 -5.18 -8.29 1.69
N GLN A 248 -4.97 -7.25 2.49
CA GLN A 248 -3.65 -6.72 2.79
C GLN A 248 -3.14 -7.40 4.07
N THR A 249 -2.01 -8.12 3.99
CA THR A 249 -1.51 -8.99 5.07
C THR A 249 -0.11 -8.63 5.58
N CYS A 250 0.54 -7.64 4.99
CA CYS A 250 1.93 -7.30 5.32
C CYS A 250 2.10 -5.93 5.99
N VAL A 251 1.15 -5.01 5.86
CA VAL A 251 1.20 -3.70 6.51
C VAL A 251 0.39 -3.72 7.79
N PRO A 252 0.99 -3.50 8.97
CA PRO A 252 0.27 -3.53 10.25
C PRO A 252 -0.77 -2.40 10.34
N ILE A 253 -1.85 -2.63 11.08
CA ILE A 253 -3.01 -1.71 11.14
C ILE A 253 -2.63 -0.30 11.64
N ASN A 254 -1.65 -0.19 12.54
CA ASN A 254 -1.14 1.11 13.02
C ASN A 254 -0.42 1.94 11.94
N SER A 255 -0.10 1.34 10.80
CA SER A 255 0.44 2.02 9.63
C SER A 255 -0.62 2.46 8.62
N TYR A 256 -1.90 2.24 8.93
CA TYR A 256 -3.01 2.78 8.15
C TYR A 256 -3.28 4.21 8.57
N SER A 257 -3.18 5.13 7.62
CA SER A 257 -3.58 6.52 7.83
C SER A 257 -5.10 6.64 7.78
N LEU A 258 -5.69 7.13 8.87
CA LEU A 258 -7.10 7.50 8.88
C LEU A 258 -7.35 8.59 7.84
N PRO A 259 -8.38 8.45 6.99
CA PRO A 259 -8.81 9.58 6.17
C PRO A 259 -9.21 10.72 7.10
N ILE A 260 -8.56 11.86 6.96
CA ILE A 260 -8.98 13.08 7.63
C ILE A 260 -10.36 13.40 7.06
N LEU A 261 -11.38 13.28 7.89
CA LEU A 261 -12.72 13.72 7.54
C LEU A 261 -12.64 15.25 7.36
N HIS A 262 -12.83 15.70 6.14
CA HIS A 262 -12.96 17.11 5.79
C HIS A 262 -14.38 17.57 6.07
#